data_6aefc4365f90975d397e231b79c32f53
#
_entry.id   6aefc4365f90975d397e231b79c32f53
#
_cell.length_a   1.000
_cell.length_b   1.000
_cell.length_c   1.000
_cell.angle_alpha   90.00
_cell.angle_beta   90.00
_cell.angle_gamma   90.00
#
_symmetry.space_group_name_H-M   'P 1'
#
loop_
_entity.id
_entity.type
_entity.pdbx_description
1 polymer ?
#
loop_
_entity_poly.entity_id
_entity_poly.type
_entity_poly.pdbx_seq_one_letter_code
_entity_poly.pdbx_strand_id
1 'polypeptide(L)'
;MKKQHSLQWKLTFITAFIIIISCLSVSYFISRSAMLFFVEIEESAITMLPQESISDGTNLEIELQPDENFSNVVNNISVEFWIKSLLITLIITLISSSLIFWIIGNALEPLKKFGKQIEEIQAKNLQSPTVSTDGSIEIVRLSNAFNEMLKRLNNTFSAQKQFSANAAHELRTPLAVIRTKLEVFEKSEHFEISDYTEIITMVRMQTDRLSHVIDLLLEMTELQSAKRSDRIQLAEIVEEVICDLASVGDKKNISLIQKSGDAQIMGNDTLIYRAIYNLVENAIKYNREGGKVTVEVTQNGKFANILISDTGSGINPSDCEHIFEPFFRVDKSRSRDLGGAGLGLALVKEIAQQHGGDVRVVQSSESGTQIELMLLLAKQ
;
A
#
# COMPACT_ATOMS: atom_id res chain seq x y z
N MET A 1 27.69 -20.69 1.67
CA MET A 1 27.14 -19.45 2.25
C MET A 1 28.23 -18.37 2.28
N LYS A 2 28.19 -17.37 1.38
CA LYS A 2 29.09 -16.20 1.45
C LYS A 2 28.74 -15.40 2.71
N LYS A 3 29.68 -15.29 3.66
CA LYS A 3 29.56 -14.34 4.78
C LYS A 3 29.38 -12.94 4.19
N GLN A 4 28.16 -12.43 4.17
CA GLN A 4 27.90 -11.02 3.84
C GLN A 4 28.44 -10.21 5.00
N HIS A 5 29.57 -9.53 4.78
CA HIS A 5 30.06 -8.53 5.74
C HIS A 5 28.99 -7.45 5.93
N SER A 6 28.74 -7.06 7.19
CA SER A 6 27.75 -6.03 7.49
C SER A 6 28.11 -4.73 6.75
N LEU A 7 27.13 -3.93 6.40
CA LEU A 7 27.31 -2.64 5.72
C LEU A 7 28.31 -1.75 6.48
N GLN A 8 28.31 -1.81 7.80
CA GLN A 8 29.25 -1.12 8.68
C GLN A 8 30.72 -1.46 8.34
N TRP A 9 31.05 -2.74 8.20
CA TRP A 9 32.41 -3.18 7.85
C TRP A 9 32.83 -2.70 6.45
N LYS A 10 31.93 -2.78 5.47
CA LYS A 10 32.23 -2.31 4.10
C LYS A 10 32.52 -0.81 4.08
N LEU A 11 31.68 0.00 4.75
CA LEU A 11 31.87 1.45 4.83
C LEU A 11 33.18 1.81 5.55
N THR A 12 33.47 1.15 6.66
CA THR A 12 34.71 1.39 7.43
C THR A 12 35.96 1.05 6.60
N PHE A 13 35.97 -0.05 5.84
CA PHE A 13 37.07 -0.38 4.96
C PHE A 13 37.28 0.65 3.83
N ILE A 14 36.20 1.12 3.21
CA ILE A 14 36.26 2.13 2.15
C ILE A 14 36.81 3.44 2.71
N THR A 15 36.32 3.90 3.86
CA THR A 15 36.80 5.15 4.48
C THR A 15 38.23 5.05 4.96
N ALA A 16 38.62 3.93 5.55
CA ALA A 16 40.01 3.67 5.96
C ALA A 16 40.96 3.70 4.74
N PHE A 17 40.58 3.09 3.64
CA PHE A 17 41.33 3.09 2.39
C PHE A 17 41.54 4.50 1.83
N ILE A 18 40.49 5.33 1.82
CA ILE A 18 40.55 6.74 1.38
C ILE A 18 41.47 7.55 2.30
N ILE A 19 41.41 7.35 3.62
CA ILE A 19 42.27 8.04 4.57
C ILE A 19 43.74 7.65 4.35
N ILE A 20 44.03 6.36 4.15
CA ILE A 20 45.39 5.88 3.87
C ILE A 20 45.96 6.55 2.61
N ILE A 21 45.20 6.57 1.50
CA ILE A 21 45.63 7.20 0.25
C ILE A 21 45.89 8.69 0.46
N SER A 22 44.98 9.39 1.14
CA SER A 22 45.12 10.82 1.43
C SER A 22 46.34 11.14 2.25
N CYS A 23 46.57 10.39 3.33
CA CYS A 23 47.76 10.59 4.20
C CYS A 23 49.06 10.27 3.47
N LEU A 24 49.12 9.22 2.67
CA LEU A 24 50.30 8.88 1.86
C LEU A 24 50.61 9.95 0.81
N SER A 25 49.54 10.48 0.16
CA SER A 25 49.67 11.57 -0.82
C SER A 25 50.27 12.83 -0.16
N VAL A 26 49.71 13.25 0.97
CA VAL A 26 50.21 14.42 1.73
C VAL A 26 51.65 14.20 2.18
N SER A 27 51.98 13.03 2.72
CA SER A 27 53.34 12.67 3.12
C SER A 27 54.35 12.74 1.97
N TYR A 28 53.95 12.22 0.80
CA TYR A 28 54.77 12.28 -0.41
C TYR A 28 55.02 13.72 -0.85
N PHE A 29 54.00 14.58 -0.88
CA PHE A 29 54.13 16.00 -1.28
C PHE A 29 55.02 16.76 -0.32
N ILE A 30 54.85 16.56 1.00
CA ILE A 30 55.68 17.23 2.00
C ILE A 30 57.18 16.79 1.87
N SER A 31 57.40 15.47 1.71
CA SER A 31 58.78 14.95 1.53
C SER A 31 59.42 15.51 0.27
N ARG A 32 58.72 15.52 -0.86
CA ARG A 32 59.22 16.06 -2.11
C ARG A 32 59.52 17.55 -2.00
N SER A 33 58.64 18.32 -1.36
CA SER A 33 58.81 19.76 -1.14
C SER A 33 60.04 20.06 -0.25
N ALA A 34 60.22 19.26 0.84
CA ALA A 34 61.37 19.39 1.71
C ALA A 34 62.68 19.08 0.97
N MET A 35 62.70 18.05 0.12
CA MET A 35 63.89 17.69 -0.65
C MET A 35 64.25 18.77 -1.67
N LEU A 36 63.29 19.38 -2.37
CA LEU A 36 63.52 20.49 -3.28
C LEU A 36 64.12 21.71 -2.55
N PHE A 37 63.58 22.00 -1.34
CA PHE A 37 64.09 23.09 -0.51
C PHE A 37 65.55 22.86 -0.03
N PHE A 38 65.91 21.63 0.31
CA PHE A 38 67.31 21.28 0.64
C PHE A 38 68.26 21.43 -0.53
N VAL A 39 67.85 21.03 -1.75
CA VAL A 39 68.63 21.21 -3.00
C VAL A 39 68.87 22.71 -3.30
N GLU A 40 67.82 23.55 -3.12
CA GLU A 40 67.90 24.99 -3.33
C GLU A 40 68.83 25.69 -2.33
N ILE A 41 68.87 25.22 -1.05
CA ILE A 41 69.83 25.71 -0.04
C ILE A 41 71.24 25.28 -0.40
N GLU A 42 71.47 24.07 -0.87
CA GLU A 42 72.77 23.57 -1.29
C GLU A 42 73.33 24.42 -2.45
N GLU A 43 72.53 24.68 -3.48
CA GLU A 43 72.88 25.50 -4.62
C GLU A 43 73.17 26.97 -4.21
N SER A 44 72.38 27.52 -3.30
CA SER A 44 72.58 28.87 -2.76
C SER A 44 73.84 28.98 -1.89
N ALA A 45 74.18 27.94 -1.13
CA ALA A 45 75.39 27.90 -0.29
C ALA A 45 76.67 27.81 -1.11
N ILE A 46 76.67 27.08 -2.21
CA ILE A 46 77.76 27.00 -3.19
C ILE A 46 78.03 28.35 -3.85
N THR A 47 76.98 29.12 -4.17
CA THR A 47 77.09 30.43 -4.82
C THR A 47 77.54 31.55 -3.89
N MET A 48 77.44 31.38 -2.57
CA MET A 48 77.86 32.35 -1.54
C MET A 48 79.31 32.15 -1.04
N LEU A 49 80.02 31.15 -1.53
CA LEU A 49 81.49 31.05 -1.19
C LEU A 49 82.24 32.22 -1.81
N PRO A 50 83.08 32.95 -1.03
CA PRO A 50 83.80 34.08 -1.59
C PRO A 50 84.74 33.59 -2.68
N GLN A 51 84.65 34.18 -3.88
CA GLN A 51 85.69 34.07 -4.87
C GLN A 51 86.91 34.81 -4.36
N GLU A 52 87.78 34.13 -3.64
CA GLU A 52 89.11 34.66 -3.42
C GLU A 52 89.85 34.71 -4.77
N SER A 53 90.11 35.93 -5.18
CA SER A 53 90.90 36.24 -6.40
C SER A 53 92.32 35.75 -6.20
N ILE A 54 92.59 34.51 -6.57
CA ILE A 54 93.99 34.07 -6.73
C ILE A 54 94.48 34.56 -8.04
N SER A 55 95.27 35.69 -7.99
CA SER A 55 96.11 36.15 -9.02
C SER A 55 97.40 35.34 -9.02
N ASP A 56 97.38 34.16 -9.61
CA ASP A 56 98.60 33.58 -10.20
C ASP A 56 98.21 32.45 -11.16
N GLY A 57 98.82 32.46 -12.29
CA GLY A 57 98.44 31.74 -13.51
C GLY A 57 98.56 30.20 -13.51
N THR A 58 97.80 29.52 -12.73
CA THR A 58 97.63 28.05 -12.83
C THR A 58 96.10 27.74 -12.83
N ASN A 59 95.62 27.24 -13.99
CA ASN A 59 94.23 26.72 -14.11
C ASN A 59 94.10 25.51 -13.17
N LEU A 60 93.68 25.74 -11.97
CA LEU A 60 93.13 24.70 -11.08
C LEU A 60 91.60 24.73 -11.31
N GLU A 61 91.07 23.81 -12.15
CA GLU A 61 89.65 23.43 -12.10
C GLU A 61 89.39 22.83 -10.69
N ILE A 62 88.93 23.66 -9.78
CA ILE A 62 88.39 23.16 -8.52
C ILE A 62 87.04 22.59 -8.84
N GLU A 63 86.99 21.30 -9.12
CA GLU A 63 85.70 20.52 -9.19
C GLU A 63 85.21 20.45 -7.75
N LEU A 64 84.28 21.36 -7.39
CA LEU A 64 83.53 21.34 -6.14
C LEU A 64 82.64 20.13 -6.14
N GLN A 65 83.20 18.97 -5.75
CA GLN A 65 82.36 17.80 -5.44
C GLN A 65 81.59 18.09 -4.15
N PRO A 66 80.31 17.83 -4.10
CA PRO A 66 79.52 17.94 -2.89
C PRO A 66 80.18 17.09 -1.80
N ASP A 67 80.35 17.70 -0.64
CA ASP A 67 80.98 16.97 0.51
C ASP A 67 80.15 15.71 0.78
N GLU A 68 80.78 14.53 0.68
CA GLU A 68 80.15 13.23 0.98
C GLU A 68 79.42 13.21 2.33
N ASN A 69 79.89 13.98 3.26
CA ASN A 69 79.32 14.15 4.60
C ASN A 69 77.93 14.87 4.50
N PHE A 70 77.80 15.90 3.62
CA PHE A 70 76.52 16.62 3.47
C PHE A 70 75.45 15.74 2.81
N SER A 71 75.78 15.00 1.76
CA SER A 71 74.93 14.05 1.09
C SER A 71 74.43 12.94 2.02
N ASN A 72 75.29 12.40 2.89
CA ASN A 72 74.97 11.42 3.91
C ASN A 72 74.03 11.98 4.99
N VAL A 73 74.23 13.23 5.42
CA VAL A 73 73.31 13.90 6.37
C VAL A 73 71.96 14.13 5.82
N VAL A 74 71.84 14.62 4.57
CA VAL A 74 70.55 14.81 3.87
C VAL A 74 69.80 13.48 3.70
N ASN A 75 70.52 12.41 3.33
CA ASN A 75 69.91 11.06 3.22
C ASN A 75 69.44 10.55 4.56
N ASN A 76 70.18 10.70 5.64
CA ASN A 76 69.78 10.27 6.98
C ASN A 76 68.53 11.04 7.49
N ILE A 77 68.49 12.37 7.28
CA ILE A 77 67.35 13.23 7.62
C ILE A 77 66.11 12.81 6.84
N SER A 78 66.25 12.52 5.55
CA SER A 78 65.15 12.10 4.70
C SER A 78 64.57 10.73 5.15
N VAL A 79 65.42 9.77 5.49
CA VAL A 79 64.99 8.45 6.01
C VAL A 79 64.27 8.59 7.34
N GLU A 80 64.81 9.38 8.28
CA GLU A 80 64.21 9.64 9.59
C GLU A 80 62.83 10.33 9.42
N PHE A 81 62.73 11.29 8.51
CA PHE A 81 61.45 11.94 8.16
C PHE A 81 60.44 10.95 7.63
N TRP A 82 60.85 10.06 6.70
CA TRP A 82 59.97 9.05 6.15
C TRP A 82 59.45 8.09 7.24
N ILE A 83 60.29 7.61 8.14
CA ILE A 83 59.92 6.73 9.24
C ILE A 83 58.92 7.43 10.18
N LYS A 84 59.20 8.67 10.59
CA LYS A 84 58.30 9.46 11.45
C LYS A 84 56.97 9.73 10.77
N SER A 85 56.97 10.09 9.48
CA SER A 85 55.77 10.33 8.69
C SER A 85 54.88 9.08 8.57
N LEU A 86 55.53 7.90 8.38
CA LEU A 86 54.84 6.61 8.30
C LEU A 86 54.18 6.24 9.63
N LEU A 87 54.87 6.45 10.75
CA LEU A 87 54.32 6.22 12.10
C LEU A 87 53.12 7.12 12.40
N ILE A 88 53.25 8.42 12.10
CA ILE A 88 52.13 9.38 12.27
C ILE A 88 50.93 9.00 11.42
N THR A 89 51.17 8.62 10.16
CA THR A 89 50.11 8.16 9.24
C THR A 89 49.41 6.92 9.79
N LEU A 90 50.17 5.96 10.33
CA LEU A 90 49.58 4.76 10.92
C LEU A 90 48.68 5.09 12.13
N ILE A 91 49.17 5.97 13.04
CA ILE A 91 48.41 6.39 14.21
C ILE A 91 47.11 7.11 13.82
N ILE A 92 47.17 8.07 12.89
CA ILE A 92 46.04 8.82 12.43
C ILE A 92 45.00 7.86 11.78
N THR A 93 45.47 6.92 10.96
CA THR A 93 44.60 5.94 10.31
C THR A 93 43.86 5.05 11.30
N LEU A 94 44.59 4.57 12.34
CA LEU A 94 43.97 3.72 13.37
C LEU A 94 42.93 4.49 14.20
N ILE A 95 43.24 5.72 14.62
CA ILE A 95 42.29 6.55 15.38
C ILE A 95 41.08 6.90 14.55
N SER A 96 41.27 7.38 13.31
CA SER A 96 40.19 7.76 12.40
C SER A 96 39.29 6.56 12.05
N SER A 97 39.88 5.40 11.76
CA SER A 97 39.13 4.17 11.47
C SER A 97 38.29 3.71 12.65
N SER A 98 38.83 3.77 13.86
CA SER A 98 38.13 3.43 15.09
C SER A 98 36.93 4.38 15.34
N LEU A 99 37.16 5.68 15.18
CA LEU A 99 36.13 6.70 15.35
C LEU A 99 34.98 6.52 14.34
N ILE A 100 35.33 6.32 13.06
CA ILE A 100 34.37 6.11 11.99
C ILE A 100 33.55 4.82 12.24
N PHE A 101 34.23 3.74 12.68
CA PHE A 101 33.52 2.48 12.99
C PHE A 101 32.47 2.69 14.09
N TRP A 102 32.83 3.45 15.14
CA TRP A 102 31.92 3.76 16.24
C TRP A 102 30.74 4.64 15.79
N ILE A 103 31.03 5.71 15.03
CA ILE A 103 29.98 6.62 14.50
C ILE A 103 29.01 5.86 13.61
N ILE A 104 29.51 5.07 12.65
CA ILE A 104 28.67 4.29 11.72
C ILE A 104 27.86 3.23 12.51
N GLY A 105 28.45 2.61 13.52
CA GLY A 105 27.77 1.65 14.38
C GLY A 105 26.54 2.26 15.05
N ASN A 106 26.69 3.41 15.67
CA ASN A 106 25.62 4.13 16.34
C ASN A 106 24.58 4.66 15.34
N ALA A 107 25.00 5.18 14.19
CA ALA A 107 24.09 5.69 13.15
C ALA A 107 23.22 4.59 12.52
N LEU A 108 23.73 3.35 12.43
CA LEU A 108 23.01 2.22 11.85
C LEU A 108 22.20 1.40 12.87
N GLU A 109 22.39 1.65 14.17
CA GLU A 109 21.67 0.90 15.21
C GLU A 109 20.14 1.01 15.11
N PRO A 110 19.54 2.20 14.90
CA PRO A 110 18.09 2.33 14.73
C PRO A 110 17.56 1.53 13.54
N LEU A 111 18.31 1.50 12.43
CA LEU A 111 17.95 0.72 11.25
C LEU A 111 17.97 -0.79 11.50
N LYS A 112 18.95 -1.28 12.29
CA LYS A 112 19.01 -2.68 12.71
C LYS A 112 17.83 -3.05 13.61
N LYS A 113 17.47 -2.16 14.56
CA LYS A 113 16.30 -2.35 15.42
C LYS A 113 15.02 -2.39 14.61
N PHE A 114 14.86 -1.45 13.67
CA PHE A 114 13.73 -1.42 12.74
C PHE A 114 13.60 -2.73 11.95
N GLY A 115 14.71 -3.22 11.34
CA GLY A 115 14.71 -4.48 10.61
C GLY A 115 14.29 -5.68 11.47
N LYS A 116 14.78 -5.75 12.71
CA LYS A 116 14.43 -6.81 13.66
C LYS A 116 12.96 -6.77 14.06
N GLN A 117 12.39 -5.57 14.29
CA GLN A 117 10.98 -5.40 14.59
C GLN A 117 10.09 -5.85 13.42
N ILE A 118 10.52 -5.60 12.17
CA ILE A 118 9.80 -6.09 10.99
C ILE A 118 9.81 -7.63 10.92
N GLU A 119 10.96 -8.27 11.19
CA GLU A 119 11.06 -9.74 11.19
C GLU A 119 10.15 -10.39 12.25
N GLU A 120 9.92 -9.72 13.37
CA GLU A 120 9.06 -10.19 14.46
C GLU A 120 7.56 -10.02 14.15
N ILE A 121 7.19 -9.22 13.13
CA ILE A 121 5.80 -9.03 12.72
C ILE A 121 5.33 -10.26 11.95
N GLN A 122 4.42 -11.03 12.56
CA GLN A 122 3.75 -12.17 11.95
C GLN A 122 2.26 -11.86 11.73
N ALA A 123 1.63 -12.55 10.79
CA ALA A 123 0.20 -12.40 10.51
C ALA A 123 -0.72 -12.54 11.75
N LYS A 124 -0.27 -13.28 12.77
CA LYS A 124 -0.99 -13.42 14.05
C LYS A 124 -0.89 -12.20 14.96
N ASN A 125 0.12 -11.34 14.78
CA ASN A 125 0.41 -10.18 15.65
C ASN A 125 0.09 -8.84 14.99
N LEU A 126 -0.66 -8.85 13.88
CA LEU A 126 -1.05 -7.63 13.16
C LEU A 126 -2.03 -6.72 13.93
N GLN A 127 -2.55 -7.17 15.07
CA GLN A 127 -3.56 -6.39 15.82
C GLN A 127 -3.02 -5.10 16.47
N SER A 128 -1.70 -5.00 16.71
CA SER A 128 -1.06 -3.79 17.22
C SER A 128 0.43 -3.70 16.84
N PRO A 129 0.81 -3.83 15.57
CA PRO A 129 2.21 -3.71 15.20
C PRO A 129 2.56 -2.23 15.15
N THR A 130 3.23 -1.75 16.18
CA THR A 130 3.88 -0.44 16.17
C THR A 130 5.37 -0.64 16.09
N VAL A 131 5.96 -0.24 14.98
CA VAL A 131 7.39 -0.11 14.88
C VAL A 131 7.80 1.19 15.55
N SER A 132 8.82 1.13 16.42
CA SER A 132 9.34 2.31 17.14
C SER A 132 9.73 3.42 16.15
N THR A 133 9.36 4.64 16.51
CA THR A 133 9.68 5.85 15.73
C THR A 133 10.92 6.56 16.25
N ASP A 134 11.78 5.87 17.03
CA ASP A 134 13.00 6.45 17.59
C ASP A 134 14.12 6.43 16.53
N GLY A 135 14.79 7.56 16.34
CA GLY A 135 15.93 7.66 15.43
C GLY A 135 16.02 8.99 14.70
N SER A 136 16.79 9.00 13.62
CA SER A 136 16.88 10.17 12.73
C SER A 136 15.55 10.44 12.03
N ILE A 137 15.41 11.65 11.48
CA ILE A 137 14.16 12.10 10.83
C ILE A 137 13.74 11.19 9.67
N GLU A 138 14.73 10.57 8.98
CA GLU A 138 14.53 9.61 7.91
C GLU A 138 13.95 8.30 8.42
N ILE A 139 14.45 7.81 9.55
CA ILE A 139 13.95 6.59 10.21
C ILE A 139 12.54 6.81 10.74
N VAL A 140 12.27 7.98 11.34
CA VAL A 140 10.92 8.33 11.80
C VAL A 140 9.92 8.35 10.64
N ARG A 141 10.29 8.96 9.51
CA ARG A 141 9.42 8.97 8.30
C ARG A 141 9.19 7.55 7.75
N LEU A 142 10.24 6.74 7.69
CA LEU A 142 10.14 5.35 7.25
C LEU A 142 9.23 4.53 8.19
N SER A 143 9.41 4.66 9.50
CA SER A 143 8.59 3.99 10.51
C SER A 143 7.11 4.39 10.42
N ASN A 144 6.82 5.68 10.23
CA ASN A 144 5.46 6.17 10.08
C ASN A 144 4.79 5.63 8.80
N ALA A 145 5.48 5.67 7.66
CA ALA A 145 4.98 5.11 6.41
C ALA A 145 4.73 3.61 6.51
N PHE A 146 5.63 2.88 7.17
CA PHE A 146 5.48 1.46 7.41
C PHE A 146 4.31 1.14 8.36
N ASN A 147 4.15 1.89 9.45
CA ASN A 147 3.04 1.73 10.39
C ASN A 147 1.69 2.01 9.70
N GLU A 148 1.63 3.00 8.81
CA GLU A 148 0.42 3.26 8.02
C GLU A 148 0.10 2.11 7.07
N MET A 149 1.11 1.54 6.40
CA MET A 149 0.96 0.35 5.56
C MET A 149 0.46 -0.84 6.38
N LEU A 150 1.03 -1.09 7.56
CA LEU A 150 0.60 -2.16 8.47
C LEU A 150 -0.85 -1.97 8.92
N LYS A 151 -1.25 -0.74 9.23
CA LYS A 151 -2.64 -0.40 9.60
C LYS A 151 -3.60 -0.71 8.45
N ARG A 152 -3.26 -0.33 7.23
CA ARG A 152 -4.06 -0.66 6.04
C ARG A 152 -4.15 -2.17 5.82
N LEU A 153 -3.02 -2.89 5.93
CA LEU A 153 -2.98 -4.34 5.79
C LEU A 153 -3.83 -5.04 6.86
N ASN A 154 -3.72 -4.61 8.13
CA ASN A 154 -4.52 -5.16 9.23
C ASN A 154 -6.02 -4.94 9.02
N ASN A 155 -6.42 -3.74 8.57
CA ASN A 155 -7.82 -3.44 8.28
C ASN A 155 -8.35 -4.35 7.15
N THR A 156 -7.58 -4.50 6.07
CA THR A 156 -7.95 -5.39 4.95
C THR A 156 -8.06 -6.84 5.40
N PHE A 157 -7.10 -7.34 6.19
CA PHE A 157 -7.10 -8.71 6.69
C PHE A 157 -8.26 -8.97 7.66
N SER A 158 -8.56 -8.00 8.53
CA SER A 158 -9.68 -8.07 9.46
C SER A 158 -11.03 -8.06 8.73
N ALA A 159 -11.19 -7.20 7.72
CA ALA A 159 -12.37 -7.17 6.87
C ALA A 159 -12.55 -8.51 6.11
N GLN A 160 -11.47 -9.07 5.54
CA GLN A 160 -11.51 -10.35 4.84
C GLN A 160 -11.87 -11.51 5.78
N LYS A 161 -11.32 -11.53 7.01
CA LYS A 161 -11.65 -12.54 8.02
C LYS A 161 -13.12 -12.46 8.42
N GLN A 162 -13.63 -11.26 8.64
CA GLN A 162 -15.04 -11.03 8.98
C GLN A 162 -15.95 -11.41 7.81
N PHE A 163 -15.59 -11.05 6.58
CA PHE A 163 -16.29 -11.48 5.37
C PHE A 163 -16.42 -13.00 5.28
N SER A 164 -15.29 -13.73 5.45
CA SER A 164 -15.29 -15.19 5.39
C SER A 164 -16.13 -15.83 6.50
N ALA A 165 -16.07 -15.28 7.71
CA ALA A 165 -16.87 -15.76 8.85
C ALA A 165 -18.37 -15.53 8.62
N ASN A 166 -18.75 -14.37 8.11
CA ASN A 166 -20.14 -14.03 7.82
C ASN A 166 -20.68 -14.88 6.64
N ALA A 167 -19.88 -15.08 5.57
CA ALA A 167 -20.24 -15.97 4.46
C ALA A 167 -20.52 -17.40 4.95
N ALA A 168 -19.62 -17.95 5.77
CA ALA A 168 -19.83 -19.27 6.35
C ALA A 168 -21.09 -19.35 7.23
N HIS A 169 -21.42 -18.26 7.93
CA HIS A 169 -22.64 -18.21 8.76
C HIS A 169 -23.91 -18.15 7.89
N GLU A 170 -23.92 -17.31 6.85
CA GLU A 170 -25.07 -17.17 5.94
C GLU A 170 -25.31 -18.45 5.10
N LEU A 171 -24.28 -19.26 4.84
CA LEU A 171 -24.44 -20.56 4.19
C LEU A 171 -24.89 -21.67 5.19
N ARG A 172 -24.42 -21.63 6.43
CA ARG A 172 -24.76 -22.65 7.44
C ARG A 172 -26.21 -22.58 7.87
N THR A 173 -26.78 -21.39 7.99
CA THR A 173 -28.15 -21.17 8.49
C THR A 173 -29.21 -21.88 7.62
N PRO A 174 -29.30 -21.67 6.29
CA PRO A 174 -30.27 -22.36 5.46
C PRO A 174 -30.07 -23.87 5.43
N LEU A 175 -28.82 -24.35 5.45
CA LEU A 175 -28.52 -25.79 5.56
C LEU A 175 -29.04 -26.40 6.86
N ALA A 176 -28.89 -25.67 7.99
CA ALA A 176 -29.41 -26.14 9.28
C ALA A 176 -30.96 -26.22 9.28
N VAL A 177 -31.62 -25.24 8.64
CA VAL A 177 -33.08 -25.22 8.47
C VAL A 177 -33.54 -26.44 7.68
N ILE A 178 -32.91 -26.69 6.51
CA ILE A 178 -33.21 -27.87 5.68
C ILE A 178 -33.07 -29.16 6.51
N ARG A 179 -31.90 -29.33 7.15
CA ARG A 179 -31.60 -30.53 7.93
C ARG A 179 -32.58 -30.75 9.06
N THR A 180 -32.87 -29.71 9.85
CA THR A 180 -33.80 -29.82 10.98
C THR A 180 -35.23 -30.19 10.52
N LYS A 181 -35.71 -29.60 9.42
CA LYS A 181 -37.04 -29.91 8.89
C LYS A 181 -37.10 -31.35 8.35
N LEU A 182 -36.05 -31.83 7.67
CA LEU A 182 -35.95 -33.23 7.22
C LEU A 182 -35.90 -34.20 8.40
N GLU A 183 -35.11 -33.89 9.46
CA GLU A 183 -35.06 -34.73 10.68
C GLU A 183 -36.42 -34.80 11.40
N VAL A 184 -37.19 -33.70 11.43
CA VAL A 184 -38.56 -33.69 11.99
C VAL A 184 -39.48 -34.51 11.10
N PHE A 185 -39.37 -34.40 9.82
CA PHE A 185 -40.15 -35.15 8.85
C PHE A 185 -39.88 -36.68 9.00
N GLU A 186 -38.63 -37.11 9.06
CA GLU A 186 -38.26 -38.53 9.24
C GLU A 186 -38.82 -39.16 10.52
N LYS A 187 -39.05 -38.37 11.56
CA LYS A 187 -39.56 -38.84 12.88
C LYS A 187 -41.08 -38.84 13.01
N SER A 188 -41.80 -38.25 12.05
CA SER A 188 -43.25 -38.24 12.09
C SER A 188 -43.83 -39.56 11.59
N GLU A 189 -44.78 -40.10 12.30
CA GLU A 189 -45.42 -41.40 11.94
C GLU A 189 -46.57 -41.26 10.95
N HIS A 190 -47.12 -40.06 10.79
CA HIS A 190 -48.26 -39.78 9.89
C HIS A 190 -47.95 -38.54 9.05
N PHE A 191 -48.12 -38.67 7.73
CA PHE A 191 -47.93 -37.58 6.76
C PHE A 191 -49.14 -37.43 5.88
N GLU A 192 -49.55 -36.17 5.66
CA GLU A 192 -50.48 -35.79 4.62
C GLU A 192 -49.72 -35.32 3.35
N ILE A 193 -50.39 -35.30 2.20
CA ILE A 193 -49.78 -34.84 0.94
C ILE A 193 -49.39 -33.37 1.04
N SER A 194 -50.07 -32.60 1.89
CA SER A 194 -49.74 -31.20 2.22
C SER A 194 -48.35 -31.05 2.82
N ASP A 195 -47.94 -31.98 3.70
CA ASP A 195 -46.63 -31.93 4.38
C ASP A 195 -45.45 -32.14 3.43
N TYR A 196 -45.63 -33.05 2.44
CA TYR A 196 -44.64 -33.24 1.38
C TYR A 196 -44.49 -31.99 0.54
N THR A 197 -45.59 -31.31 0.20
CA THR A 197 -45.57 -30.08 -0.59
C THR A 197 -44.89 -28.94 0.18
N GLU A 198 -45.19 -28.79 1.46
CA GLU A 198 -44.54 -27.81 2.34
C GLU A 198 -43.05 -28.00 2.40
N ILE A 199 -42.57 -29.24 2.62
CA ILE A 199 -41.13 -29.55 2.71
C ILE A 199 -40.42 -29.30 1.39
N ILE A 200 -40.96 -29.77 0.28
CA ILE A 200 -40.39 -29.57 -1.05
C ILE A 200 -40.27 -28.05 -1.35
N THR A 201 -41.31 -27.30 -1.05
CA THR A 201 -41.35 -25.84 -1.25
C THR A 201 -40.30 -25.17 -0.38
N MET A 202 -40.18 -25.56 0.87
CA MET A 202 -39.18 -25.02 1.82
C MET A 202 -37.76 -25.36 1.39
N VAL A 203 -37.46 -26.63 1.05
CA VAL A 203 -36.14 -27.05 0.57
C VAL A 203 -35.75 -26.27 -0.68
N ARG A 204 -36.67 -26.14 -1.67
CA ARG A 204 -36.45 -25.35 -2.88
C ARG A 204 -36.13 -23.90 -2.54
N MET A 205 -36.90 -23.26 -1.67
CA MET A 205 -36.69 -21.86 -1.27
C MET A 205 -35.30 -21.66 -0.58
N GLN A 206 -34.88 -22.60 0.29
CA GLN A 206 -33.57 -22.52 0.95
C GLN A 206 -32.40 -22.79 -0.04
N THR A 207 -32.61 -23.67 -1.02
CA THR A 207 -31.62 -23.96 -2.06
C THR A 207 -31.47 -22.76 -2.99
N ASP A 208 -32.54 -22.14 -3.43
CA ASP A 208 -32.53 -20.92 -4.25
C ASP A 208 -31.80 -19.77 -3.53
N ARG A 209 -32.06 -19.63 -2.22
CA ARG A 209 -31.34 -18.69 -1.36
C ARG A 209 -29.84 -18.97 -1.28
N LEU A 210 -29.44 -20.24 -1.10
CA LEU A 210 -28.03 -20.65 -1.09
C LEU A 210 -27.34 -20.33 -2.41
N SER A 211 -27.99 -20.67 -3.54
CA SER A 211 -27.45 -20.36 -4.89
C SER A 211 -27.24 -18.87 -5.04
N HIS A 212 -28.21 -18.04 -4.68
CA HIS A 212 -28.07 -16.58 -4.75
C HIS A 212 -26.92 -16.03 -3.90
N VAL A 213 -26.70 -16.56 -2.69
CA VAL A 213 -25.56 -16.16 -1.84
C VAL A 213 -24.23 -16.54 -2.50
N ILE A 214 -24.14 -17.76 -3.06
CA ILE A 214 -22.94 -18.24 -3.76
C ILE A 214 -22.66 -17.37 -5.00
N ASP A 215 -23.67 -17.05 -5.79
CA ASP A 215 -23.53 -16.21 -6.98
C ASP A 215 -22.99 -14.83 -6.63
N LEU A 216 -23.54 -14.18 -5.58
CA LEU A 216 -23.03 -12.89 -5.09
C LEU A 216 -21.59 -12.96 -4.59
N LEU A 217 -21.18 -14.05 -3.90
CA LEU A 217 -19.82 -14.25 -3.45
C LEU A 217 -18.85 -14.44 -4.62
N LEU A 218 -19.24 -15.17 -5.65
CA LEU A 218 -18.47 -15.36 -6.88
C LEU A 218 -18.32 -14.02 -7.64
N GLU A 219 -19.41 -13.29 -7.82
CA GLU A 219 -19.39 -11.96 -8.42
C GLU A 219 -18.39 -11.03 -7.69
N MET A 220 -18.40 -11.00 -6.36
CA MET A 220 -17.44 -10.20 -5.58
C MET A 220 -15.97 -10.61 -5.78
N THR A 221 -15.68 -11.88 -6.07
CA THR A 221 -14.31 -12.33 -6.35
C THR A 221 -13.89 -12.03 -7.79
N GLU A 222 -14.78 -12.07 -8.75
CA GLU A 222 -14.51 -11.85 -10.18
C GLU A 222 -14.36 -10.36 -10.53
N LEU A 223 -14.92 -9.47 -9.73
CA LEU A 223 -14.85 -8.02 -9.94
C LEU A 223 -13.43 -7.51 -10.22
N GLN A 224 -12.41 -8.04 -9.53
CA GLN A 224 -11.03 -7.57 -9.65
C GLN A 224 -10.39 -7.86 -11.02
N SER A 225 -10.88 -8.86 -11.74
CA SER A 225 -10.35 -9.30 -13.04
C SER A 225 -11.17 -8.79 -14.25
N ALA A 226 -12.32 -8.18 -14.00
CA ALA A 226 -13.22 -7.73 -15.07
C ALA A 226 -12.61 -6.61 -15.91
N LYS A 227 -12.63 -6.75 -17.24
CA LYS A 227 -12.25 -5.69 -18.18
C LYS A 227 -13.28 -4.56 -18.12
N ARG A 228 -12.82 -3.29 -18.17
CA ARG A 228 -13.65 -2.07 -18.09
C ARG A 228 -13.39 -1.18 -19.28
N SER A 229 -13.60 -1.73 -20.47
CA SER A 229 -13.25 -1.07 -21.74
C SER A 229 -14.49 -0.69 -22.57
N ASP A 230 -15.68 -1.02 -22.09
CA ASP A 230 -16.91 -0.83 -22.87
C ASP A 230 -17.40 0.62 -22.72
N ARG A 231 -17.91 1.18 -23.82
CA ARG A 231 -18.62 2.46 -23.78
C ARG A 231 -20.08 2.17 -23.45
N ILE A 232 -20.52 2.67 -22.33
CA ILE A 232 -21.81 2.37 -21.73
C ILE A 232 -22.66 3.63 -21.72
N GLN A 233 -23.85 3.54 -22.28
CA GLN A 233 -24.88 4.56 -22.24
C GLN A 233 -25.79 4.27 -21.04
N LEU A 234 -25.71 5.07 -19.98
CA LEU A 234 -26.39 4.75 -18.73
C LEU A 234 -27.89 4.74 -18.83
N ALA A 235 -28.48 5.56 -19.73
CA ALA A 235 -29.92 5.58 -19.94
C ALA A 235 -30.45 4.24 -20.47
N GLU A 236 -29.71 3.57 -21.37
CA GLU A 236 -30.07 2.28 -21.93
C GLU A 236 -30.04 1.18 -20.85
N ILE A 237 -29.01 1.17 -20.01
CA ILE A 237 -28.93 0.22 -18.89
C ILE A 237 -30.04 0.43 -17.87
N VAL A 238 -30.39 1.68 -17.56
CA VAL A 238 -31.51 1.98 -16.66
C VAL A 238 -32.84 1.49 -17.25
N GLU A 239 -33.07 1.69 -18.56
CA GLU A 239 -34.27 1.21 -19.25
C GLU A 239 -34.37 -0.32 -19.17
N GLU A 240 -33.26 -1.04 -19.46
CA GLU A 240 -33.18 -2.49 -19.37
C GLU A 240 -33.52 -2.99 -17.96
N VAL A 241 -32.91 -2.42 -16.94
CA VAL A 241 -33.18 -2.77 -15.53
C VAL A 241 -34.62 -2.54 -15.12
N ILE A 242 -35.23 -1.41 -15.54
CA ILE A 242 -36.63 -1.09 -15.26
C ILE A 242 -37.57 -2.10 -15.96
N CYS A 243 -37.25 -2.47 -17.19
CA CYS A 243 -38.01 -3.47 -17.94
C CYS A 243 -37.97 -4.85 -17.23
N ASP A 244 -36.79 -5.31 -16.83
CA ASP A 244 -36.62 -6.60 -16.16
C ASP A 244 -37.30 -6.66 -14.79
N LEU A 245 -37.29 -5.55 -14.05
CA LEU A 245 -37.93 -5.46 -12.74
C LEU A 245 -39.43 -5.06 -12.78
N ALA A 246 -40.00 -4.75 -13.95
CA ALA A 246 -41.37 -4.34 -14.07
C ALA A 246 -42.33 -5.36 -13.45
N SER A 247 -42.17 -6.65 -13.74
CA SER A 247 -43.00 -7.72 -13.17
C SER A 247 -42.92 -7.86 -11.67
N VAL A 248 -41.75 -7.49 -11.07
CA VAL A 248 -41.56 -7.49 -9.62
C VAL A 248 -42.22 -6.28 -8.97
N GLY A 249 -42.14 -5.12 -9.63
CA GLY A 249 -42.84 -3.89 -9.23
C GLY A 249 -44.36 -4.08 -9.25
N ASP A 250 -44.91 -4.64 -10.35
CA ASP A 250 -46.33 -4.89 -10.52
C ASP A 250 -46.94 -5.76 -9.41
N LYS A 251 -46.20 -6.79 -8.94
CA LYS A 251 -46.66 -7.65 -7.83
C LYS A 251 -46.92 -6.90 -6.53
N LYS A 252 -46.29 -5.73 -6.34
CA LYS A 252 -46.43 -4.85 -5.17
C LYS A 252 -47.17 -3.55 -5.50
N ASN A 253 -47.71 -3.40 -6.72
CA ASN A 253 -48.30 -2.16 -7.23
C ASN A 253 -47.34 -0.96 -7.17
N ILE A 254 -46.04 -1.17 -7.40
CA ILE A 254 -45.00 -0.13 -7.36
C ILE A 254 -44.78 0.40 -8.77
N SER A 255 -44.85 1.72 -8.92
CA SER A 255 -44.60 2.42 -10.19
C SER A 255 -43.10 2.64 -10.38
N LEU A 256 -42.50 2.07 -11.45
CA LEU A 256 -41.10 2.28 -11.84
C LEU A 256 -41.04 3.37 -12.91
N ILE A 257 -40.24 4.42 -12.70
CA ILE A 257 -40.17 5.58 -13.59
C ILE A 257 -38.70 5.94 -13.85
N GLN A 258 -38.35 5.93 -15.13
CA GLN A 258 -37.11 6.56 -15.59
C GLN A 258 -37.39 8.03 -15.90
N LYS A 259 -36.62 8.94 -15.33
CA LYS A 259 -36.59 10.35 -15.72
C LYS A 259 -35.64 10.55 -16.89
N SER A 260 -35.93 11.61 -17.68
CA SER A 260 -35.03 12.02 -18.75
C SER A 260 -33.66 12.42 -18.22
N GLY A 261 -32.64 11.97 -18.92
CA GLY A 261 -31.23 12.26 -18.60
C GLY A 261 -30.35 11.10 -19.04
N ASP A 262 -29.12 11.39 -19.34
CA ASP A 262 -28.18 10.40 -19.84
C ASP A 262 -26.73 10.80 -19.58
N ALA A 263 -25.84 9.80 -19.56
CA ALA A 263 -24.42 9.98 -19.45
C ALA A 263 -23.68 8.76 -20.02
N GLN A 264 -22.50 9.00 -20.58
CA GLN A 264 -21.64 7.95 -21.10
C GLN A 264 -20.44 7.73 -20.19
N ILE A 265 -20.17 6.47 -19.85
CA ILE A 265 -19.03 6.06 -19.06
C ILE A 265 -18.19 5.01 -19.79
N MET A 266 -16.96 4.81 -19.31
CA MET A 266 -16.15 3.65 -19.67
C MET A 266 -16.19 2.65 -18.52
N GLY A 267 -16.56 1.41 -18.80
CA GLY A 267 -16.74 0.43 -17.75
C GLY A 267 -16.91 -1.00 -18.25
N ASN A 268 -17.50 -1.81 -17.39
CA ASN A 268 -18.00 -3.14 -17.72
C ASN A 268 -19.53 -3.11 -17.65
N ASP A 269 -20.16 -3.38 -18.77
CA ASP A 269 -21.60 -3.30 -18.99
C ASP A 269 -22.38 -4.17 -17.98
N THR A 270 -22.01 -5.41 -17.86
CA THR A 270 -22.65 -6.37 -16.93
C THR A 270 -22.56 -5.91 -15.48
N LEU A 271 -21.43 -5.35 -15.05
CA LEU A 271 -21.26 -4.88 -13.69
C LEU A 271 -22.11 -3.64 -13.40
N ILE A 272 -22.17 -2.71 -14.33
CA ILE A 272 -23.00 -1.50 -14.18
C ILE A 272 -24.48 -1.88 -14.14
N TYR A 273 -24.93 -2.77 -15.03
CA TYR A 273 -26.27 -3.34 -14.98
C TYR A 273 -26.56 -3.93 -13.59
N ARG A 274 -25.67 -4.78 -13.07
CA ARG A 274 -25.82 -5.39 -11.74
C ARG A 274 -25.91 -4.36 -10.60
N ALA A 275 -25.12 -3.30 -10.65
CA ALA A 275 -25.15 -2.25 -9.64
C ALA A 275 -26.51 -1.54 -9.65
N ILE A 276 -27.01 -1.15 -10.81
CA ILE A 276 -28.31 -0.47 -10.96
C ILE A 276 -29.45 -1.42 -10.58
N TYR A 277 -29.38 -2.67 -11.04
CA TYR A 277 -30.37 -3.71 -10.71
C TYR A 277 -30.51 -3.89 -9.19
N ASN A 278 -29.40 -4.07 -8.47
CA ASN A 278 -29.41 -4.22 -7.01
C ASN A 278 -30.01 -3.00 -6.28
N LEU A 279 -29.74 -1.79 -6.76
CA LEU A 279 -30.30 -0.57 -6.18
C LEU A 279 -31.81 -0.47 -6.41
N VAL A 280 -32.26 -0.72 -7.63
CA VAL A 280 -33.71 -0.66 -8.01
C VAL A 280 -34.46 -1.81 -7.32
N GLU A 281 -33.92 -3.03 -7.32
CA GLU A 281 -34.54 -4.17 -6.62
C GLU A 281 -34.70 -3.87 -5.11
N ASN A 282 -33.69 -3.29 -4.45
CA ASN A 282 -33.81 -2.87 -3.06
C ASN A 282 -34.86 -1.79 -2.86
N ALA A 283 -34.96 -0.81 -3.78
CA ALA A 283 -35.98 0.23 -3.75
C ALA A 283 -37.41 -0.32 -3.92
N ILE A 284 -37.60 -1.41 -4.66
CA ILE A 284 -38.86 -2.15 -4.76
C ILE A 284 -39.12 -2.98 -3.49
N LYS A 285 -38.10 -3.69 -3.02
CA LYS A 285 -38.19 -4.64 -1.91
C LYS A 285 -38.63 -3.96 -0.61
N TYR A 286 -38.03 -2.80 -0.30
CA TYR A 286 -38.25 -2.04 0.93
C TYR A 286 -39.32 -0.93 0.74
N ASN A 287 -39.98 -0.87 -0.41
CA ASN A 287 -41.07 0.05 -0.64
C ASN A 287 -42.36 -0.39 0.05
N ARG A 288 -43.27 0.55 0.20
CA ARG A 288 -44.67 0.30 0.58
C ARG A 288 -45.50 -0.10 -0.66
N GLU A 289 -46.55 -0.80 -0.43
CA GLU A 289 -47.55 -1.12 -1.51
C GLU A 289 -48.12 0.16 -2.11
N GLY A 290 -48.24 0.21 -3.42
CA GLY A 290 -48.64 1.41 -4.14
C GLY A 290 -47.62 2.53 -4.20
N GLY A 291 -46.39 2.22 -3.83
CA GLY A 291 -45.27 3.17 -3.84
C GLY A 291 -44.71 3.46 -5.22
N LYS A 292 -43.60 4.20 -5.23
CA LYS A 292 -42.94 4.65 -6.46
C LYS A 292 -41.42 4.48 -6.33
N VAL A 293 -40.77 4.09 -7.43
CA VAL A 293 -39.32 4.14 -7.59
C VAL A 293 -38.99 4.99 -8.81
N THR A 294 -38.09 5.94 -8.65
CA THR A 294 -37.66 6.84 -9.72
C THR A 294 -36.16 6.72 -9.92
N VAL A 295 -35.72 6.56 -11.16
CA VAL A 295 -34.29 6.54 -11.53
C VAL A 295 -34.00 7.74 -12.42
N GLU A 296 -33.00 8.52 -12.08
CA GLU A 296 -32.59 9.72 -12.80
C GLU A 296 -31.09 9.68 -13.08
N VAL A 297 -30.67 9.89 -14.32
CA VAL A 297 -29.27 9.99 -14.72
C VAL A 297 -28.92 11.44 -14.96
N THR A 298 -27.88 11.93 -14.31
CA THR A 298 -27.39 13.31 -14.47
C THR A 298 -25.88 13.32 -14.60
N GLN A 299 -25.33 14.43 -15.13
CA GLN A 299 -23.89 14.66 -15.17
C GLN A 299 -23.51 15.81 -14.25
N ASN A 300 -22.53 15.59 -13.38
CA ASN A 300 -22.03 16.63 -12.48
C ASN A 300 -20.49 16.62 -12.45
N GLY A 301 -19.89 17.63 -13.07
CA GLY A 301 -18.44 17.74 -13.21
C GLY A 301 -17.85 16.56 -13.97
N LYS A 302 -17.05 15.74 -13.32
CA LYS A 302 -16.41 14.54 -13.91
C LYS A 302 -17.15 13.24 -13.67
N PHE A 303 -18.32 13.29 -13.03
CA PHE A 303 -19.11 12.13 -12.68
C PHE A 303 -20.45 12.09 -13.42
N ALA A 304 -20.83 10.88 -13.80
CA ALA A 304 -22.22 10.51 -14.08
C ALA A 304 -22.86 10.08 -12.77
N ASN A 305 -24.01 10.65 -12.42
CA ASN A 305 -24.74 10.37 -11.20
C ASN A 305 -26.06 9.69 -11.54
N ILE A 306 -26.29 8.53 -10.95
CA ILE A 306 -27.54 7.79 -11.05
C ILE A 306 -28.23 7.91 -9.69
N LEU A 307 -29.33 8.65 -9.61
CA LEU A 307 -30.12 8.85 -8.42
C LEU A 307 -31.34 7.93 -8.44
N ILE A 308 -31.39 7.00 -7.48
CA ILE A 308 -32.52 6.10 -7.25
C ILE A 308 -33.28 6.62 -6.03
N SER A 309 -34.57 6.94 -6.24
CA SER A 309 -35.45 7.46 -5.18
C SER A 309 -36.65 6.55 -5.01
N ASP A 310 -36.90 6.09 -3.80
CA ASP A 310 -38.08 5.30 -3.43
C ASP A 310 -38.98 6.05 -2.46
N THR A 311 -40.19 5.55 -2.27
CA THR A 311 -41.17 6.04 -1.28
C THR A 311 -41.38 5.03 -0.14
N GLY A 312 -40.35 4.26 0.18
CA GLY A 312 -40.40 3.17 1.16
C GLY A 312 -40.32 3.63 2.63
N SER A 313 -39.90 2.69 3.48
CA SER A 313 -39.82 2.90 4.95
C SER A 313 -38.64 3.75 5.40
N GLY A 314 -37.72 4.07 4.50
CA GLY A 314 -36.50 4.77 4.86
C GLY A 314 -35.46 3.91 5.61
N ILE A 315 -34.32 4.53 5.92
CA ILE A 315 -33.18 3.94 6.61
C ILE A 315 -32.86 4.86 7.81
N ASN A 316 -32.60 4.27 8.95
CA ASN A 316 -32.19 5.06 10.13
C ASN A 316 -30.86 5.79 9.84
N PRO A 317 -30.70 7.06 10.24
CA PRO A 317 -29.47 7.81 10.00
C PRO A 317 -28.20 7.10 10.52
N SER A 318 -28.29 6.37 11.64
CA SER A 318 -27.16 5.56 12.17
C SER A 318 -26.70 4.45 11.26
N ASP A 319 -27.58 3.97 10.37
CA ASP A 319 -27.34 2.80 9.52
C ASP A 319 -26.91 3.20 8.10
N CYS A 320 -27.14 4.47 7.70
CA CYS A 320 -26.89 4.94 6.33
C CYS A 320 -25.44 4.72 5.82
N GLU A 321 -24.44 4.78 6.70
CA GLU A 321 -23.05 4.50 6.33
C GLU A 321 -22.75 3.00 6.28
N HIS A 322 -23.46 2.21 7.08
CA HIS A 322 -23.22 0.78 7.25
C HIS A 322 -23.93 -0.11 6.24
N ILE A 323 -25.00 0.37 5.60
CA ILE A 323 -25.78 -0.45 4.64
C ILE A 323 -24.96 -0.98 3.46
N PHE A 324 -23.81 -0.36 3.17
CA PHE A 324 -22.87 -0.77 2.13
C PHE A 324 -21.80 -1.73 2.63
N GLU A 325 -21.79 -2.07 3.93
CA GLU A 325 -20.89 -3.09 4.46
C GLU A 325 -21.40 -4.50 4.10
N PRO A 326 -20.49 -5.43 3.74
CA PRO A 326 -20.89 -6.81 3.46
C PRO A 326 -21.62 -7.46 4.64
N PHE A 327 -22.76 -8.11 4.37
CA PHE A 327 -23.64 -8.78 5.34
C PHE A 327 -24.31 -7.86 6.36
N PHE A 328 -24.23 -6.54 6.20
CA PHE A 328 -24.97 -5.62 7.04
C PHE A 328 -26.46 -5.66 6.73
N ARG A 329 -27.29 -5.57 7.76
CA ARG A 329 -28.75 -5.58 7.67
C ARG A 329 -29.33 -4.77 8.82
N VAL A 330 -30.21 -3.80 8.51
CA VAL A 330 -30.88 -2.95 9.50
C VAL A 330 -31.72 -3.78 10.48
N ASP A 331 -32.41 -4.81 9.99
CA ASP A 331 -33.29 -5.65 10.80
C ASP A 331 -33.07 -7.14 10.49
N LYS A 332 -32.39 -7.86 11.42
CA LYS A 332 -32.03 -9.28 11.25
C LYS A 332 -33.25 -10.22 11.26
N SER A 333 -34.38 -9.81 11.83
CA SER A 333 -35.59 -10.63 11.95
C SER A 333 -36.51 -10.49 10.73
N ARG A 334 -36.90 -9.27 10.37
CA ARG A 334 -37.79 -8.98 9.22
C ARG A 334 -37.18 -9.28 7.85
N SER A 335 -35.88 -9.09 7.75
CA SER A 335 -35.16 -9.28 6.48
C SER A 335 -34.86 -10.75 6.16
N ARG A 336 -35.07 -11.72 7.11
CA ARG A 336 -35.01 -13.16 6.80
C ARG A 336 -36.16 -13.58 5.91
N ASP A 337 -37.34 -13.06 6.15
CA ASP A 337 -38.55 -13.35 5.36
C ASP A 337 -38.49 -12.71 3.95
N LEU A 338 -37.77 -11.60 3.82
CA LEU A 338 -37.56 -10.89 2.56
C LEU A 338 -36.32 -11.38 1.74
N GLY A 339 -35.54 -12.36 2.23
CA GLY A 339 -34.58 -13.15 1.44
C GLY A 339 -33.31 -12.44 0.99
N GLY A 340 -32.72 -11.50 1.74
CA GLY A 340 -31.47 -10.86 1.35
C GLY A 340 -30.26 -11.27 2.19
N ALA A 341 -29.10 -11.52 1.58
CA ALA A 341 -27.84 -11.86 2.28
C ALA A 341 -27.07 -10.65 2.81
N GLY A 342 -27.52 -9.41 2.50
CA GLY A 342 -26.78 -8.19 2.85
C GLY A 342 -25.50 -7.98 2.01
N LEU A 343 -25.44 -8.58 0.83
CA LEU A 343 -24.29 -8.47 -0.09
C LEU A 343 -24.56 -7.54 -1.26
N GLY A 344 -25.81 -7.32 -1.67
CA GLY A 344 -26.13 -6.57 -2.88
C GLY A 344 -25.64 -5.12 -2.85
N LEU A 345 -25.85 -4.37 -1.74
CA LEU A 345 -25.35 -3.00 -1.62
C LEU A 345 -23.83 -2.92 -1.47
N ALA A 346 -23.21 -3.92 -0.84
CA ALA A 346 -21.76 -4.03 -0.78
C ALA A 346 -21.15 -4.26 -2.17
N LEU A 347 -21.81 -5.08 -3.00
CA LEU A 347 -21.45 -5.29 -4.41
C LEU A 347 -21.54 -3.98 -5.20
N VAL A 348 -22.62 -3.20 -5.01
CA VAL A 348 -22.76 -1.87 -5.62
C VAL A 348 -21.60 -0.95 -5.28
N LYS A 349 -21.20 -0.90 -4.00
CA LYS A 349 -20.08 -0.07 -3.54
C LYS A 349 -18.76 -0.48 -4.18
N GLU A 350 -18.50 -1.77 -4.25
CA GLU A 350 -17.27 -2.30 -4.87
C GLU A 350 -17.27 -1.98 -6.38
N ILE A 351 -18.37 -2.17 -7.09
CA ILE A 351 -18.51 -1.82 -8.52
C ILE A 351 -18.27 -0.32 -8.73
N ALA A 352 -18.89 0.54 -7.90
CA ALA A 352 -18.70 1.99 -7.99
C ALA A 352 -17.23 2.39 -7.82
N GLN A 353 -16.56 1.88 -6.80
CA GLN A 353 -15.13 2.16 -6.53
C GLN A 353 -14.23 1.71 -7.67
N GLN A 354 -14.52 0.55 -8.24
CA GLN A 354 -13.75 0.03 -9.37
C GLN A 354 -13.96 0.83 -10.68
N HIS A 355 -15.06 1.57 -10.78
CA HIS A 355 -15.33 2.53 -11.87
C HIS A 355 -14.95 3.97 -11.51
N GLY A 356 -14.11 4.15 -10.47
CA GLY A 356 -13.57 5.44 -10.06
C GLY A 356 -14.60 6.38 -9.42
N GLY A 357 -15.71 5.82 -8.95
CA GLY A 357 -16.81 6.52 -8.30
C GLY A 357 -17.04 6.08 -6.85
N ASP A 358 -18.27 6.29 -6.38
CA ASP A 358 -18.72 5.88 -5.05
C ASP A 358 -20.26 5.77 -5.02
N VAL A 359 -20.83 5.24 -3.94
CA VAL A 359 -22.27 5.18 -3.68
C VAL A 359 -22.57 5.71 -2.28
N ARG A 360 -23.66 6.47 -2.16
CA ARG A 360 -24.05 7.07 -0.86
C ARG A 360 -25.57 7.23 -0.74
N VAL A 361 -26.04 7.27 0.49
CA VAL A 361 -27.39 7.74 0.81
C VAL A 361 -27.38 9.28 0.82
N VAL A 362 -28.16 9.89 -0.04
CA VAL A 362 -28.29 11.35 -0.12
C VAL A 362 -29.28 11.86 0.91
N GLN A 363 -30.43 11.17 0.99
CA GLN A 363 -31.49 11.47 1.93
C GLN A 363 -32.25 10.20 2.29
N SER A 364 -32.63 10.07 3.55
CA SER A 364 -33.52 9.01 4.00
C SER A 364 -34.43 9.51 5.12
N SER A 365 -35.70 9.13 5.06
CA SER A 365 -36.73 9.48 6.04
C SER A 365 -37.84 8.41 6.00
N GLU A 366 -38.81 8.48 6.90
CA GLU A 366 -39.99 7.62 6.87
C GLU A 366 -40.83 7.69 5.57
N SER A 367 -40.56 8.68 4.70
CA SER A 367 -41.24 8.87 3.41
C SER A 367 -40.43 8.31 2.23
N GLY A 368 -39.26 7.71 2.45
CA GLY A 368 -38.47 7.08 1.41
C GLY A 368 -36.98 7.34 1.52
N THR A 369 -36.23 6.75 0.60
CA THR A 369 -34.76 6.85 0.52
C THR A 369 -34.32 7.33 -0.85
N GLN A 370 -33.22 8.07 -0.88
CA GLN A 370 -32.49 8.47 -2.09
C GLN A 370 -31.06 7.95 -2.00
N ILE A 371 -30.68 7.10 -2.93
CA ILE A 371 -29.32 6.58 -3.09
C ILE A 371 -28.74 7.10 -4.38
N GLU A 372 -27.54 7.65 -4.32
CA GLU A 372 -26.78 8.17 -5.46
C GLU A 372 -25.60 7.25 -5.75
N LEU A 373 -25.55 6.73 -6.97
CA LEU A 373 -24.42 6.01 -7.54
C LEU A 373 -23.65 6.97 -8.45
N MET A 374 -22.39 7.23 -8.12
CA MET A 374 -21.47 8.07 -8.88
C MET A 374 -20.50 7.21 -9.67
N LEU A 375 -20.29 7.49 -10.95
CA LEU A 375 -19.36 6.79 -11.83
C LEU A 375 -18.54 7.81 -12.62
N LEU A 376 -17.28 7.50 -12.92
CA LEU A 376 -16.42 8.42 -13.65
C LEU A 376 -16.86 8.49 -15.12
N LEU A 377 -17.08 9.72 -15.64
CA LEU A 377 -17.42 9.94 -17.05
C LEU A 377 -16.31 9.46 -17.98
N ALA A 378 -16.68 8.97 -19.16
CA ALA A 378 -15.74 8.71 -20.24
C ALA A 378 -14.98 10.00 -20.57
N LYS A 379 -13.66 9.92 -20.67
CA LYS A 379 -12.90 11.05 -21.23
C LYS A 379 -13.30 11.23 -22.68
N GLN A 380 -13.74 12.43 -23.01
CA GLN A 380 -14.01 12.83 -24.40
C GLN A 380 -12.75 12.73 -25.26
#